data_c7e77cf811971130f27e99de1b0cf0d5
#
_entry.id   c7e77cf811971130f27e99de1b0cf0d5
#
_cell.length_a   1.000
_cell.length_b   1.000
_cell.length_c   1.000
_cell.angle_alpha   90.00
_cell.angle_beta   90.00
_cell.angle_gamma   90.00
#
_symmetry.space_group_name_H-M   'P 1'
#
loop_
_entity.id
_entity.type
_entity.pdbx_description
1 polymer ?
#
loop_
_entity_poly.entity_id
_entity_poly.type
_entity_poly.pdbx_seq_one_letter_code
_entity_poly.pdbx_strand_id
1 'polypeptide(L)'
;KAITIFEENLQKQPSNYFFFQKVIECRQQLKQYDKAEEVILKRKEKYNQPILLVELGYNYQLQKNEIEAKKQYNLALLEVEKQANHAYQVASSFEKKVLLDWAIKTYETAQKVNPNLNFDYQTALLQGQLGNLDLMLEKLLDYGYKNQENTALVQNQLSRYLMDDTEGTFADAIKKSLLLKTQKSQDVYWNQSLSWL
;
A
#
# COMPACT_ATOMS: atom_id res chain seq x y z
N LYS A 1 -2.92 31.20 6.08
CA LYS A 1 -1.73 31.26 6.99
C LYS A 1 -0.86 29.98 6.90
N ALA A 2 -1.41 28.75 7.02
CA ALA A 2 -0.58 27.52 7.00
C ALA A 2 0.15 27.33 5.65
N ILE A 3 -0.55 27.49 4.53
CA ILE A 3 0.05 27.30 3.20
C ILE A 3 1.25 28.21 2.95
N THR A 4 1.16 29.49 3.34
CA THR A 4 2.24 30.46 3.18
C THR A 4 3.52 30.01 3.86
N ILE A 5 3.39 29.48 5.08
CA ILE A 5 4.53 28.95 5.85
C ILE A 5 5.16 27.76 5.13
N PHE A 6 4.35 26.83 4.59
CA PHE A 6 4.88 25.68 3.85
C PHE A 6 5.52 26.07 2.53
N GLU A 7 4.98 27.06 1.83
CA GLU A 7 5.57 27.59 0.59
C GLU A 7 6.92 28.26 0.85
N GLU A 8 7.03 29.10 1.87
CA GLU A 8 8.30 29.70 2.28
C GLU A 8 9.36 28.65 2.65
N ASN A 9 8.94 27.61 3.41
CA ASN A 9 9.85 26.52 3.77
C ASN A 9 10.26 25.69 2.55
N LEU A 10 9.33 25.43 1.61
CA LEU A 10 9.63 24.73 0.37
C LEU A 10 10.60 25.54 -0.51
N GLN A 11 10.48 26.87 -0.53
CA GLN A 11 11.45 27.73 -1.25
C GLN A 11 12.84 27.65 -0.62
N LYS A 12 12.95 27.63 0.71
CA LYS A 12 14.22 27.48 1.43
C LYS A 12 14.83 26.09 1.28
N GLN A 13 13.98 25.06 1.19
CA GLN A 13 14.38 23.66 1.12
C GLN A 13 13.65 22.94 -0.04
N PRO A 14 14.00 23.21 -1.30
CA PRO A 14 13.25 22.70 -2.47
C PRO A 14 13.27 21.19 -2.62
N SER A 15 14.26 20.50 -2.05
CA SER A 15 14.36 19.03 -2.04
C SER A 15 13.51 18.37 -0.96
N ASN A 16 13.06 19.11 0.05
CA ASN A 16 12.31 18.57 1.18
C ASN A 16 10.92 18.11 0.72
N TYR A 17 10.72 16.77 0.76
CA TYR A 17 9.49 16.16 0.30
C TYR A 17 8.31 16.46 1.23
N PHE A 18 8.54 16.61 2.52
CA PHE A 18 7.47 16.93 3.48
C PHE A 18 6.83 18.28 3.19
N PHE A 19 7.63 19.34 2.98
CA PHE A 19 7.08 20.67 2.64
C PHE A 19 6.36 20.65 1.29
N PHE A 20 6.90 19.92 0.32
CA PHE A 20 6.24 19.72 -0.96
C PHE A 20 4.85 19.07 -0.78
N GLN A 21 4.77 17.95 -0.03
CA GLN A 21 3.48 17.31 0.24
C GLN A 21 2.50 18.27 0.93
N LYS A 22 2.95 19.02 1.93
CA LYS A 22 2.09 19.95 2.66
C LYS A 22 1.56 21.09 1.77
N VAL A 23 2.37 21.59 0.82
CA VAL A 23 1.91 22.58 -0.13
C VAL A 23 0.81 22.02 -1.03
N ILE A 24 1.01 20.85 -1.64
CA ILE A 24 -0.02 20.26 -2.50
C ILE A 24 -1.28 19.88 -1.72
N GLU A 25 -1.17 19.28 -0.53
CA GLU A 25 -2.31 18.98 0.33
C GLU A 25 -3.13 20.23 0.64
N CYS A 26 -2.48 21.33 1.04
CA CYS A 26 -3.17 22.60 1.30
C CYS A 26 -3.86 23.16 0.03
N ARG A 27 -3.19 23.10 -1.14
CA ARG A 27 -3.77 23.54 -2.40
C ARG A 27 -5.00 22.72 -2.78
N GLN A 28 -4.93 21.39 -2.62
CA GLN A 28 -6.03 20.47 -2.88
C GLN A 28 -7.22 20.72 -1.95
N GLN A 29 -6.97 20.92 -0.64
CA GLN A 29 -8.01 21.26 0.32
C GLN A 29 -8.71 22.59 0.00
N LEU A 30 -7.97 23.56 -0.54
CA LEU A 30 -8.51 24.83 -1.01
C LEU A 30 -9.13 24.74 -2.41
N LYS A 31 -9.20 23.53 -3.02
CA LYS A 31 -9.66 23.28 -4.40
C LYS A 31 -8.88 24.08 -5.47
N GLN A 32 -7.64 24.43 -5.17
CA GLN A 32 -6.72 25.14 -6.09
C GLN A 32 -5.90 24.10 -6.87
N TYR A 33 -6.59 23.23 -7.59
CA TYR A 33 -6.00 22.06 -8.25
C TYR A 33 -4.95 22.43 -9.31
N ASP A 34 -5.18 23.52 -10.08
CA ASP A 34 -4.22 24.00 -11.08
C ASP A 34 -2.89 24.40 -10.42
N LYS A 35 -2.96 25.06 -9.26
CA LYS A 35 -1.76 25.43 -8.51
C LYS A 35 -1.06 24.22 -7.87
N ALA A 36 -1.82 23.21 -7.46
CA ALA A 36 -1.26 21.95 -6.98
C ALA A 36 -0.52 21.23 -8.12
N GLU A 37 -1.14 21.17 -9.31
CA GLU A 37 -0.54 20.59 -10.52
C GLU A 37 0.76 21.29 -10.91
N GLU A 38 0.79 22.63 -10.94
CA GLU A 38 1.99 23.42 -11.23
C GLU A 38 3.15 23.04 -10.29
N VAL A 39 2.88 22.94 -8.97
CA VAL A 39 3.89 22.54 -7.97
C VAL A 39 4.40 21.12 -8.22
N ILE A 40 3.50 20.18 -8.57
CA ILE A 40 3.87 18.80 -8.86
C ILE A 40 4.72 18.72 -10.12
N LEU A 41 4.31 19.38 -11.21
CA LEU A 41 5.02 19.39 -12.48
C LEU A 41 6.40 20.02 -12.36
N LYS A 42 6.52 21.15 -11.68
CA LYS A 42 7.81 21.80 -11.40
C LYS A 42 8.76 20.88 -10.64
N ARG A 43 8.24 20.11 -9.68
CA ARG A 43 9.07 19.11 -8.99
C ARG A 43 9.45 17.95 -9.90
N LYS A 44 8.53 17.49 -10.75
CA LYS A 44 8.77 16.38 -11.69
C LYS A 44 9.85 16.72 -12.72
N GLU A 45 9.94 17.96 -13.18
CA GLU A 45 11.01 18.42 -14.08
C GLU A 45 12.40 18.28 -13.42
N LYS A 46 12.47 18.51 -12.10
CA LYS A 46 13.74 18.46 -11.36
C LYS A 46 14.09 17.08 -10.84
N TYR A 47 13.07 16.31 -10.44
CA TYR A 47 13.23 15.02 -9.80
C TYR A 47 12.35 13.98 -10.52
N ASN A 48 12.98 13.05 -11.23
CA ASN A 48 12.23 11.97 -11.91
C ASN A 48 11.83 10.87 -10.90
N GLN A 49 10.85 11.18 -10.06
CA GLN A 49 10.36 10.27 -9.00
C GLN A 49 8.98 9.73 -9.36
N PRO A 50 8.78 8.41 -9.48
CA PRO A 50 7.48 7.82 -9.86
C PRO A 50 6.33 8.19 -8.93
N ILE A 51 6.61 8.47 -7.67
CA ILE A 51 5.63 8.94 -6.68
C ILE A 51 4.92 10.23 -7.11
N LEU A 52 5.57 11.08 -7.91
CA LEU A 52 4.98 12.32 -8.41
C LEU A 52 3.85 12.07 -9.42
N LEU A 53 3.87 10.92 -10.09
CA LEU A 53 2.78 10.48 -10.95
C LEU A 53 1.55 10.10 -10.12
N VAL A 54 1.74 9.51 -8.94
CA VAL A 54 0.64 9.24 -7.99
C VAL A 54 0.04 10.55 -7.48
N GLU A 55 0.89 11.54 -7.12
CA GLU A 55 0.42 12.86 -6.68
C GLU A 55 -0.39 13.57 -7.78
N LEU A 56 0.08 13.52 -9.01
CA LEU A 56 -0.59 14.12 -10.15
C LEU A 56 -1.92 13.42 -10.46
N GLY A 57 -1.93 12.09 -10.48
CA GLY A 57 -3.13 11.30 -10.68
C GLY A 57 -4.19 11.58 -9.61
N TYR A 58 -3.77 11.68 -8.33
CA TYR A 58 -4.68 12.02 -7.25
C TYR A 58 -5.25 13.44 -7.38
N ASN A 59 -4.43 14.39 -7.84
CA ASN A 59 -4.90 15.75 -8.11
C ASN A 59 -5.99 15.79 -9.19
N TYR A 60 -5.88 14.96 -10.25
CA TYR A 60 -6.92 14.81 -11.26
C TYR A 60 -8.16 14.08 -10.71
N GLN A 61 -7.98 13.07 -9.86
CA GLN A 61 -9.10 12.37 -9.23
C GLN A 61 -9.95 13.30 -8.35
N LEU A 62 -9.32 14.20 -7.60
CA LEU A 62 -10.03 15.22 -6.81
C LEU A 62 -10.85 16.19 -7.68
N GLN A 63 -10.46 16.37 -8.94
CA GLN A 63 -11.19 17.14 -9.96
C GLN A 63 -12.27 16.31 -10.67
N LYS A 64 -12.45 15.02 -10.28
CA LYS A 64 -13.33 14.05 -10.96
C LYS A 64 -12.90 13.74 -12.40
N ASN A 65 -11.64 13.99 -12.75
CA ASN A 65 -11.06 13.62 -14.03
C ASN A 65 -10.43 12.22 -13.94
N GLU A 66 -11.29 11.21 -13.91
CA GLU A 66 -10.91 9.80 -13.75
C GLU A 66 -10.00 9.29 -14.89
N ILE A 67 -10.16 9.83 -16.09
CA ILE A 67 -9.36 9.41 -17.26
C ILE A 67 -7.89 9.79 -17.06
N GLU A 68 -7.61 11.06 -16.77
CA GLU A 68 -6.25 11.52 -16.54
C GLU A 68 -5.67 10.94 -15.23
N ALA A 69 -6.49 10.77 -14.19
CA ALA A 69 -6.06 10.13 -12.96
C ALA A 69 -5.53 8.71 -13.23
N LYS A 70 -6.32 7.85 -13.88
CA LYS A 70 -5.92 6.48 -14.24
C LYS A 70 -4.71 6.44 -15.16
N LYS A 71 -4.59 7.39 -16.08
CA LYS A 71 -3.43 7.50 -16.97
C LYS A 71 -2.14 7.72 -16.15
N GLN A 72 -2.16 8.66 -15.19
CA GLN A 72 -1.01 8.93 -14.33
C GLN A 72 -0.67 7.74 -13.43
N TYR A 73 -1.67 7.06 -12.86
CA TYR A 73 -1.47 5.87 -12.05
C TYR A 73 -0.86 4.71 -12.87
N ASN A 74 -1.30 4.51 -14.10
CA ASN A 74 -0.68 3.51 -14.99
C ASN A 74 0.76 3.88 -15.35
N LEU A 75 1.07 5.16 -15.54
CA LEU A 75 2.45 5.60 -15.75
C LEU A 75 3.32 5.31 -14.51
N ALA A 76 2.79 5.49 -13.30
CA ALA A 76 3.52 5.11 -12.07
C ALA A 76 3.80 3.59 -12.02
N LEU A 77 2.86 2.75 -12.43
CA LEU A 77 3.05 1.29 -12.53
C LEU A 77 4.12 0.94 -13.58
N LEU A 78 4.12 1.60 -14.74
CA LEU A 78 5.16 1.39 -15.76
C LEU A 78 6.57 1.73 -15.24
N GLU A 79 6.71 2.73 -14.38
CA GLU A 79 8.00 3.02 -13.74
C GLU A 79 8.40 1.93 -12.73
N VAL A 80 7.42 1.30 -12.05
CA VAL A 80 7.67 0.13 -11.19
C VAL A 80 8.05 -1.10 -12.04
N GLU A 81 7.43 -1.30 -13.21
CA GLU A 81 7.84 -2.36 -14.15
C GLU A 81 9.29 -2.21 -14.60
N LYS A 82 9.76 -0.98 -14.85
CA LYS A 82 11.15 -0.70 -15.22
C LYS A 82 12.12 -0.89 -14.04
N GLN A 83 11.70 -0.50 -12.83
CA GLN A 83 12.50 -0.55 -11.62
C GLN A 83 11.64 -0.98 -10.42
N ALA A 84 11.57 -2.29 -10.17
CA ALA A 84 10.73 -2.87 -9.12
C ALA A 84 11.01 -2.32 -7.71
N ASN A 85 12.21 -1.80 -7.46
CA ASN A 85 12.58 -1.18 -6.18
C ASN A 85 11.78 0.11 -5.85
N HIS A 86 11.09 0.72 -6.83
CA HIS A 86 10.20 1.83 -6.59
C HIS A 86 8.85 1.41 -5.95
N ALA A 87 8.55 0.11 -5.91
CA ALA A 87 7.25 -0.41 -5.50
C ALA A 87 6.81 0.09 -4.12
N TYR A 88 7.70 0.00 -3.11
CA TYR A 88 7.35 0.41 -1.76
C TYR A 88 6.96 1.89 -1.67
N GLN A 89 7.71 2.75 -2.36
CA GLN A 89 7.46 4.19 -2.36
C GLN A 89 6.15 4.54 -3.06
N VAL A 90 5.91 3.92 -4.23
CA VAL A 90 4.71 4.15 -5.04
C VAL A 90 3.48 3.60 -4.35
N ALA A 91 3.52 2.35 -3.84
CA ALA A 91 2.43 1.74 -3.11
C ALA A 91 2.07 2.52 -1.85
N SER A 92 3.07 2.90 -1.04
CA SER A 92 2.85 3.74 0.16
C SER A 92 2.21 5.09 -0.17
N SER A 93 2.49 5.68 -1.35
CA SER A 93 1.79 6.89 -1.78
C SER A 93 0.32 6.65 -2.10
N PHE A 94 0.00 5.52 -2.74
CA PHE A 94 -1.38 5.10 -2.96
C PHE A 94 -2.11 4.81 -1.64
N GLU A 95 -1.47 4.09 -0.71
CA GLU A 95 -2.01 3.79 0.62
C GLU A 95 -2.41 5.06 1.39
N LYS A 96 -1.54 6.07 1.41
CA LYS A 96 -1.81 7.38 2.05
C LYS A 96 -3.03 8.10 1.48
N LYS A 97 -3.41 7.77 0.26
CA LYS A 97 -4.57 8.33 -0.44
C LYS A 97 -5.78 7.40 -0.42
N VAL A 98 -5.68 6.28 0.33
CA VAL A 98 -6.71 5.22 0.43
C VAL A 98 -7.03 4.61 -0.95
N LEU A 99 -6.06 4.59 -1.84
CA LEU A 99 -6.15 3.97 -3.17
C LEU A 99 -5.59 2.55 -3.10
N LEU A 100 -6.21 1.71 -2.27
CA LEU A 100 -5.68 0.41 -1.85
C LEU A 100 -5.51 -0.57 -3.00
N ASP A 101 -6.44 -0.59 -3.96
CA ASP A 101 -6.33 -1.44 -5.17
C ASP A 101 -5.10 -1.08 -6.01
N TRP A 102 -4.77 0.21 -6.12
CA TRP A 102 -3.57 0.65 -6.82
C TRP A 102 -2.29 0.30 -6.06
N ALA A 103 -2.33 0.34 -4.73
CA ALA A 103 -1.21 -0.09 -3.90
C ALA A 103 -0.95 -1.60 -4.07
N ILE A 104 -1.99 -2.44 -4.00
CA ILE A 104 -1.90 -3.88 -4.24
C ILE A 104 -1.32 -4.14 -5.63
N LYS A 105 -1.89 -3.53 -6.67
CA LYS A 105 -1.43 -3.68 -8.05
C LYS A 105 0.03 -3.27 -8.21
N THR A 106 0.50 -2.27 -7.46
CA THR A 106 1.90 -1.84 -7.48
C THR A 106 2.83 -2.93 -6.95
N TYR A 107 2.50 -3.54 -5.81
CA TYR A 107 3.26 -4.63 -5.23
C TYR A 107 3.26 -5.87 -6.13
N GLU A 108 2.10 -6.24 -6.67
CA GLU A 108 1.96 -7.38 -7.59
C GLU A 108 2.78 -7.16 -8.88
N THR A 109 2.77 -5.93 -9.43
CA THR A 109 3.58 -5.57 -10.59
C THR A 109 5.07 -5.76 -10.29
N ALA A 110 5.54 -5.30 -9.14
CA ALA A 110 6.95 -5.44 -8.75
C ALA A 110 7.35 -6.91 -8.54
N GLN A 111 6.52 -7.72 -7.88
CA GLN A 111 6.79 -9.14 -7.69
C GLN A 111 6.81 -9.91 -9.02
N LYS A 112 5.99 -9.52 -9.99
CA LYS A 112 5.95 -10.12 -11.32
C LYS A 112 7.26 -9.90 -12.10
N VAL A 113 7.84 -8.69 -12.01
CA VAL A 113 9.09 -8.37 -12.73
C VAL A 113 10.33 -8.76 -11.95
N ASN A 114 10.25 -8.82 -10.63
CA ASN A 114 11.34 -9.31 -9.77
C ASN A 114 10.79 -10.27 -8.70
N PRO A 115 10.79 -11.60 -8.98
CA PRO A 115 10.26 -12.61 -8.05
C PRO A 115 11.03 -12.72 -6.72
N ASN A 116 12.20 -12.10 -6.60
CA ASN A 116 12.95 -12.07 -5.34
C ASN A 116 12.38 -11.05 -4.33
N LEU A 117 11.51 -10.12 -4.81
CA LEU A 117 10.80 -9.21 -3.93
C LEU A 117 9.57 -9.91 -3.35
N ASN A 118 9.39 -9.82 -2.05
CA ASN A 118 8.23 -10.38 -1.37
C ASN A 118 7.41 -9.28 -0.73
N PHE A 119 6.21 -9.06 -1.26
CA PHE A 119 5.22 -8.13 -0.74
C PHE A 119 3.92 -8.84 -0.29
N ASP A 120 3.98 -10.17 -0.08
CA ASP A 120 2.81 -10.96 0.31
C ASP A 120 2.20 -10.46 1.62
N TYR A 121 3.05 -10.08 2.59
CA TYR A 121 2.59 -9.50 3.86
C TYR A 121 1.87 -8.17 3.66
N GLN A 122 2.46 -7.24 2.89
CA GLN A 122 1.87 -5.93 2.61
C GLN A 122 0.54 -6.05 1.85
N THR A 123 0.52 -6.89 0.82
CA THR A 123 -0.72 -7.13 0.06
C THR A 123 -1.79 -7.80 0.90
N ALA A 124 -1.43 -8.71 1.81
CA ALA A 124 -2.37 -9.30 2.76
C ALA A 124 -3.02 -8.23 3.65
N LEU A 125 -2.24 -7.32 4.24
CA LEU A 125 -2.79 -6.26 5.07
C LEU A 125 -3.73 -5.33 4.30
N LEU A 126 -3.39 -5.01 3.05
CA LEU A 126 -4.25 -4.19 2.19
C LEU A 126 -5.55 -4.91 1.84
N GLN A 127 -5.52 -6.24 1.60
CA GLN A 127 -6.73 -7.04 1.43
C GLN A 127 -7.63 -7.00 2.68
N GLY A 128 -7.03 -7.06 3.87
CA GLY A 128 -7.77 -6.90 5.12
C GLY A 128 -8.44 -5.54 5.25
N GLN A 129 -7.76 -4.45 4.85
CA GLN A 129 -8.33 -3.09 4.85
C GLN A 129 -9.48 -2.95 3.83
N LEU A 130 -9.48 -3.71 2.75
CA LEU A 130 -10.58 -3.80 1.78
C LEU A 130 -11.74 -4.67 2.25
N GLY A 131 -11.62 -5.34 3.41
CA GLY A 131 -12.62 -6.27 3.94
C GLY A 131 -12.54 -7.67 3.33
N ASN A 132 -11.53 -7.97 2.52
CA ASN A 132 -11.31 -9.28 1.90
C ASN A 132 -10.59 -10.22 2.89
N LEU A 133 -11.24 -10.54 4.01
CA LEU A 133 -10.62 -11.25 5.14
C LEU A 133 -10.13 -12.66 4.77
N ASP A 134 -10.87 -13.39 3.94
CA ASP A 134 -10.44 -14.72 3.49
C ASP A 134 -9.12 -14.68 2.70
N LEU A 135 -9.01 -13.71 1.78
CA LEU A 135 -7.80 -13.54 0.97
C LEU A 135 -6.62 -13.02 1.81
N MET A 136 -6.90 -12.11 2.75
CA MET A 136 -5.91 -11.65 3.74
C MET A 136 -5.36 -12.84 4.52
N LEU A 137 -6.25 -13.68 5.05
CA LEU A 137 -5.90 -14.83 5.87
C LEU A 137 -5.05 -15.83 5.08
N GLU A 138 -5.47 -16.18 3.86
CA GLU A 138 -4.71 -17.07 2.98
C GLU A 138 -3.28 -16.55 2.76
N LYS A 139 -3.16 -15.27 2.35
CA LYS A 139 -1.85 -14.65 2.10
C LYS A 139 -0.97 -14.56 3.35
N LEU A 140 -1.54 -14.22 4.52
CA LEU A 140 -0.79 -14.15 5.78
C LEU A 140 -0.28 -15.52 6.20
N LEU A 141 -1.11 -16.56 6.13
CA LEU A 141 -0.72 -17.92 6.46
C LEU A 141 0.37 -18.44 5.51
N ASP A 142 0.23 -18.20 4.20
CA ASP A 142 1.24 -18.60 3.21
C ASP A 142 2.55 -17.82 3.38
N TYR A 143 2.47 -16.54 3.72
CA TYR A 143 3.65 -15.73 4.04
C TYR A 143 4.40 -16.30 5.27
N GLY A 144 3.68 -16.59 6.36
CA GLY A 144 4.29 -17.16 7.57
C GLY A 144 4.90 -18.54 7.33
N TYR A 145 4.26 -19.37 6.52
CA TYR A 145 4.80 -20.67 6.14
C TYR A 145 6.11 -20.58 5.36
N LYS A 146 6.17 -19.67 4.39
CA LYS A 146 7.38 -19.43 3.57
C LYS A 146 8.51 -18.74 4.35
N ASN A 147 8.18 -18.00 5.40
CA ASN A 147 9.10 -17.17 6.19
C ASN A 147 8.88 -17.44 7.68
N GLN A 148 9.25 -18.64 8.13
CA GLN A 148 8.93 -19.12 9.48
C GLN A 148 9.56 -18.25 10.60
N GLU A 149 10.63 -17.53 10.32
CA GLU A 149 11.22 -16.52 11.21
C GLU A 149 10.26 -15.36 11.51
N ASN A 150 9.27 -15.14 10.63
CA ASN A 150 8.25 -14.10 10.77
C ASN A 150 6.92 -14.62 11.35
N THR A 151 6.87 -15.85 11.88
CA THR A 151 5.65 -16.43 12.44
C THR A 151 5.01 -15.55 13.51
N ALA A 152 5.81 -14.98 14.41
CA ALA A 152 5.32 -14.07 15.45
C ALA A 152 4.68 -12.81 14.87
N LEU A 153 5.19 -12.29 13.74
CA LEU A 153 4.61 -11.13 13.05
C LEU A 153 3.21 -11.47 12.52
N VAL A 154 3.06 -12.64 11.90
CA VAL A 154 1.76 -13.13 11.39
C VAL A 154 0.78 -13.36 12.53
N GLN A 155 1.20 -14.05 13.60
CA GLN A 155 0.37 -14.30 14.77
C GLN A 155 -0.10 -13.00 15.44
N ASN A 156 0.79 -12.02 15.61
CA ASN A 156 0.44 -10.70 16.14
C ASN A 156 -0.59 -9.97 15.27
N GLN A 157 -0.48 -10.11 13.94
CA GLN A 157 -1.44 -9.49 13.03
C GLN A 157 -2.81 -10.18 13.12
N LEU A 158 -2.85 -11.52 13.14
CA LEU A 158 -4.10 -12.27 13.30
C LEU A 158 -4.75 -12.00 14.67
N SER A 159 -3.95 -11.90 15.75
CA SER A 159 -4.44 -11.56 17.09
C SER A 159 -5.18 -10.22 17.12
N ARG A 160 -4.77 -9.23 16.35
CA ARG A 160 -5.47 -7.92 16.29
C ARG A 160 -6.89 -8.09 15.73
N TYR A 161 -7.07 -8.88 14.68
CA TYR A 161 -8.39 -9.17 14.14
C TYR A 161 -9.22 -10.03 15.08
N LEU A 162 -8.59 -10.97 15.82
CA LEU A 162 -9.27 -11.78 16.84
C LEU A 162 -9.77 -10.95 18.03
N MET A 163 -9.07 -9.88 18.42
CA MET A 163 -9.50 -8.98 19.49
C MET A 163 -10.82 -8.26 19.15
N ASP A 164 -11.06 -7.99 17.88
CA ASP A 164 -12.27 -7.29 17.40
C ASP A 164 -13.36 -8.28 16.97
N ASP A 165 -13.10 -9.62 17.01
CA ASP A 165 -14.00 -10.68 16.56
C ASP A 165 -14.98 -11.10 17.65
N THR A 166 -15.99 -10.25 17.90
CA THR A 166 -17.00 -10.49 18.93
C THR A 166 -17.92 -11.67 18.65
N GLU A 167 -18.05 -12.07 17.39
CA GLU A 167 -18.93 -13.17 16.94
C GLU A 167 -18.19 -14.50 16.74
N GLY A 168 -16.86 -14.50 16.82
CA GLY A 168 -16.02 -15.68 16.59
C GLY A 168 -15.91 -16.12 15.13
N THR A 169 -16.45 -15.34 14.21
CA THR A 169 -16.46 -15.68 12.77
C THR A 169 -15.07 -15.69 12.16
N PHE A 170 -14.20 -14.78 12.58
CA PHE A 170 -12.82 -14.71 12.11
C PHE A 170 -11.98 -15.85 12.73
N ALA A 171 -12.18 -16.17 14.00
CA ALA A 171 -11.56 -17.32 14.66
C ALA A 171 -11.90 -18.63 13.95
N ASP A 172 -13.17 -18.82 13.59
CA ASP A 172 -13.63 -19.99 12.83
C ASP A 172 -13.01 -20.05 11.43
N ALA A 173 -12.87 -18.90 10.75
CA ALA A 173 -12.20 -18.81 9.44
C ALA A 173 -10.73 -19.21 9.52
N ILE A 174 -9.99 -18.73 10.54
CA ILE A 174 -8.59 -19.12 10.79
C ILE A 174 -8.51 -20.63 11.02
N LYS A 175 -9.33 -21.15 11.94
CA LYS A 175 -9.35 -22.58 12.28
C LYS A 175 -9.62 -23.44 11.06
N LYS A 176 -10.64 -23.09 10.27
CA LYS A 176 -10.97 -23.79 9.02
C LYS A 176 -9.81 -23.77 8.03
N SER A 177 -9.18 -22.61 7.82
CA SER A 177 -8.04 -22.47 6.92
C SER A 177 -6.84 -23.29 7.38
N LEU A 178 -6.51 -23.29 8.66
CA LEU A 178 -5.43 -24.08 9.22
C LEU A 178 -5.70 -25.58 9.12
N LEU A 179 -6.94 -26.04 9.39
CA LEU A 179 -7.32 -27.44 9.22
C LEU A 179 -7.18 -27.90 7.76
N LEU A 180 -7.56 -27.07 6.80
CA LEU A 180 -7.36 -27.38 5.37
C LEU A 180 -5.88 -27.47 5.01
N LYS A 181 -5.03 -26.63 5.59
CA LYS A 181 -3.56 -26.69 5.38
C LYS A 181 -2.96 -27.94 6.02
N THR A 182 -3.36 -28.31 7.22
CA THR A 182 -2.90 -29.55 7.89
C THR A 182 -3.32 -30.81 7.15
N GLN A 183 -4.51 -30.83 6.54
CA GLN A 183 -4.99 -31.94 5.70
C GLN A 183 -4.18 -32.09 4.41
N LYS A 184 -3.75 -30.96 3.80
CA LYS A 184 -2.96 -30.96 2.56
C LYS A 184 -1.49 -31.29 2.80
N SER A 185 -0.96 -30.91 3.94
CA SER A 185 0.43 -31.12 4.32
C SER A 185 0.51 -31.34 5.83
N GLN A 186 1.13 -32.47 6.24
CA GLN A 186 1.38 -32.76 7.65
C GLN A 186 2.63 -32.04 8.19
N ASP A 187 2.86 -30.83 7.71
CA ASP A 187 3.97 -29.99 8.16
C ASP A 187 3.75 -29.54 9.60
N VAL A 188 4.83 -29.57 10.38
CA VAL A 188 4.84 -29.17 11.80
C VAL A 188 4.38 -27.73 11.98
N TYR A 189 4.70 -26.86 11.03
CA TYR A 189 4.31 -25.45 11.06
C TYR A 189 2.78 -25.26 11.18
N TRP A 190 2.01 -26.01 10.39
CA TRP A 190 0.55 -25.90 10.42
C TRP A 190 -0.05 -26.40 11.72
N ASN A 191 0.50 -27.48 12.28
CA ASN A 191 0.07 -28.02 13.58
C ASN A 191 0.39 -27.05 14.72
N GLN A 192 1.58 -26.43 14.70
CA GLN A 192 1.95 -25.39 15.66
C GLN A 192 1.06 -24.16 15.54
N SER A 193 0.75 -23.73 14.31
CA SER A 193 -0.15 -22.60 14.06
C SER A 193 -1.57 -22.86 14.55
N LEU A 194 -2.05 -24.10 14.39
CA LEU A 194 -3.36 -24.53 14.92
C LEU A 194 -3.37 -24.59 16.46
N SER A 195 -2.26 -25.02 17.08
CA SER A 195 -2.12 -25.06 18.55
C SER A 195 -1.99 -23.67 19.17
N TRP A 196 -1.52 -22.69 18.41
CA TRP A 196 -1.43 -21.30 18.85
C TRP A 196 -2.82 -20.63 18.91
N LEU A 197 -3.74 -20.95 18.01
CA LEU A 197 -5.10 -20.41 17.96
C LEU A 197 -5.92 -20.80 19.18
#